data_b84a490f2d7b6087c31ab6f4d48f822c
#
_entry.id   b84a490f2d7b6087c31ab6f4d48f822c
#
_cell.length_a   1.000
_cell.length_b   1.000
_cell.length_c   1.000
_cell.angle_alpha   90.00
_cell.angle_beta   90.00
_cell.angle_gamma   90.00
#
_symmetry.space_group_name_H-M   'P 1'
#
loop_
_entity.id
_entity.type
_entity.pdbx_description
1 polymer ?
#
loop_
_entity_poly.entity_id
_entity_poly.type
_entity_poly.pdbx_seq_one_letter_code
_entity_poly.pdbx_strand_id
1 'polypeptide(L)'
;VHGIPLNYELHARKFLSGRGTASAVRTISRHQRAQIFHSSFKVTNWLNELGVTTFNVCNADDDQYRAFERLLNRVDRTMLARKSYAHLICDQGKEDQYTKLVRRMRVHNHIPSRFGTWTDGSSTKNIPLERIIEDPQFKESHKSYFIQLADFTAYGLLRQERPTPRIKRYGSHKSFAALKPDTLELVCNRKDAQGVIR
;
A
#
# COMPACT_ATOMS: atom_id res chain seq x y z
N VAL A 1 -2.26 23.04 12.60
CA VAL A 1 -1.78 23.94 11.56
C VAL A 1 -2.83 24.15 10.47
N HIS A 2 -3.51 23.09 9.98
CA HIS A 2 -4.53 23.20 8.92
C HIS A 2 -5.98 23.16 9.43
N GLY A 3 -6.22 23.09 10.75
CA GLY A 3 -7.55 23.02 11.34
C GLY A 3 -8.33 21.74 11.00
N ILE A 4 -7.64 20.68 10.61
CA ILE A 4 -8.24 19.36 10.39
C ILE A 4 -8.33 18.67 11.75
N PRO A 5 -9.53 18.25 12.20
CA PRO A 5 -9.66 17.49 13.44
C PRO A 5 -8.89 16.18 13.40
N LEU A 6 -8.33 15.74 14.54
CA LEU A 6 -7.57 14.48 14.62
C LEU A 6 -8.42 13.24 14.32
N ASN A 7 -9.72 13.32 14.57
CA ASN A 7 -10.68 12.25 14.27
C ASN A 7 -11.26 12.32 12.85
N TYR A 8 -10.80 13.27 12.01
CA TYR A 8 -11.22 13.33 10.62
C TYR A 8 -10.47 12.31 9.79
N GLU A 9 -11.22 11.45 9.11
CA GLU A 9 -10.67 10.48 8.18
C GLU A 9 -10.10 11.16 6.93
N LEU A 10 -8.81 11.00 6.70
CA LEU A 10 -8.14 11.45 5.49
C LEU A 10 -8.15 10.33 4.44
N HIS A 11 -9.23 10.21 3.70
CA HIS A 11 -9.30 9.31 2.54
C HIS A 11 -8.72 10.01 1.30
N ALA A 12 -7.60 9.52 0.77
CA ALA A 12 -6.78 10.18 -0.26
C ALA A 12 -7.58 10.65 -1.48
N ARG A 13 -8.42 9.77 -2.06
CA ARG A 13 -9.25 10.11 -3.23
C ARG A 13 -10.27 11.21 -2.93
N LYS A 14 -10.99 11.09 -1.81
CA LYS A 14 -11.99 12.09 -1.38
C LYS A 14 -11.31 13.40 -1.04
N PHE A 15 -10.23 13.35 -0.27
CA PHE A 15 -9.47 14.51 0.17
C PHE A 15 -8.95 15.33 -1.02
N LEU A 16 -8.23 14.72 -1.96
CA LEU A 16 -7.70 15.40 -3.15
C LEU A 16 -8.80 15.84 -4.13
N SER A 17 -9.95 15.17 -4.15
CA SER A 17 -11.07 15.61 -4.99
C SER A 17 -11.71 16.91 -4.51
N GLY A 18 -11.41 17.35 -3.29
CA GLY A 18 -12.04 18.52 -2.66
C GLY A 18 -13.47 18.25 -2.21
N ARG A 19 -13.91 16.98 -2.19
CA ARG A 19 -15.23 16.59 -1.65
C ARG A 19 -15.13 16.52 -0.14
N GLY A 20 -16.23 16.93 0.50
CA GLY A 20 -16.35 16.95 1.96
C GLY A 20 -15.63 18.12 2.63
N THR A 21 -16.05 18.42 3.85
CA THR A 21 -15.51 19.48 4.70
C THR A 21 -14.39 18.88 5.55
N ALA A 22 -13.15 19.08 5.14
CA ALA A 22 -11.99 18.56 5.87
C ALA A 22 -11.66 19.37 7.14
N SER A 23 -12.29 20.53 7.32
CA SER A 23 -12.15 21.36 8.52
C SER A 23 -13.44 22.14 8.74
N ALA A 24 -13.92 22.16 9.98
CA ALA A 24 -15.07 22.97 10.39
C ALA A 24 -14.71 24.46 10.53
N VAL A 25 -13.43 24.78 10.67
CA VAL A 25 -12.96 26.14 10.99
C VAL A 25 -12.68 26.95 9.73
N ARG A 26 -12.25 26.29 8.64
CA ARG A 26 -11.92 26.99 7.39
C ARG A 26 -11.99 26.07 6.17
N THR A 27 -12.24 26.69 5.03
CA THR A 27 -12.15 25.99 3.74
C THR A 27 -10.68 25.73 3.40
N ILE A 28 -10.33 24.45 3.17
CA ILE A 28 -9.00 24.05 2.71
C ILE A 28 -9.01 24.04 1.18
N SER A 29 -8.22 24.92 0.57
CA SER A 29 -8.12 25.02 -0.89
C SER A 29 -7.55 23.74 -1.50
N ARG A 30 -7.79 23.53 -2.79
CA ARG A 30 -7.23 22.37 -3.52
C ARG A 30 -5.70 22.35 -3.53
N HIS A 31 -5.08 23.52 -3.58
CA HIS A 31 -3.62 23.64 -3.47
C HIS A 31 -3.11 23.19 -2.10
N GLN A 32 -3.73 23.65 -1.03
CA GLN A 32 -3.39 23.22 0.33
C GLN A 32 -3.60 21.72 0.53
N ARG A 33 -4.68 21.12 -0.04
CA ARG A 33 -4.88 19.66 -0.01
C ARG A 33 -3.76 18.91 -0.73
N ALA A 34 -3.30 19.42 -1.88
CA ALA A 34 -2.18 18.85 -2.59
C ALA A 34 -0.87 18.95 -1.79
N GLN A 35 -0.64 20.07 -1.10
CA GLN A 35 0.52 20.25 -0.21
C GLN A 35 0.47 19.28 0.98
N ILE A 36 -0.69 19.13 1.64
CA ILE A 36 -0.87 18.18 2.75
C ILE A 36 -0.62 16.75 2.25
N PHE A 37 -1.18 16.40 1.09
CA PHE A 37 -0.96 15.10 0.47
C PHE A 37 0.53 14.85 0.19
N HIS A 38 1.23 15.81 -0.39
CA HIS A 38 2.67 15.69 -0.63
C HIS A 38 3.47 15.58 0.69
N SER A 39 3.06 16.31 1.71
CA SER A 39 3.73 16.28 3.02
C SER A 39 3.58 14.93 3.74
N SER A 40 2.52 14.15 3.46
CA SER A 40 2.38 12.82 4.04
C SER A 40 3.52 11.87 3.64
N PHE A 41 4.07 12.01 2.44
CA PHE A 41 5.23 11.22 1.99
C PHE A 41 6.52 11.60 2.74
N LYS A 42 6.65 12.87 3.15
CA LYS A 42 7.75 13.29 4.03
C LYS A 42 7.62 12.68 5.42
N VAL A 43 6.39 12.60 5.93
CA VAL A 43 6.11 11.90 7.20
C VAL A 43 6.45 10.42 7.08
N THR A 44 6.09 9.76 5.98
CA THR A 44 6.46 8.36 5.72
C THR A 44 7.98 8.17 5.74
N ASN A 45 8.74 9.09 5.11
CA ASN A 45 10.20 9.06 5.14
C ASN A 45 10.76 9.24 6.55
N TRP A 46 10.16 10.09 7.36
CA TRP A 46 10.56 10.25 8.75
C TRP A 46 10.25 9.01 9.60
N LEU A 47 9.10 8.38 9.38
CA LEU A 47 8.73 7.14 10.07
C LEU A 47 9.68 5.97 9.76
N ASN A 48 10.46 6.05 8.70
CA ASN A 48 11.49 5.05 8.41
C ASN A 48 12.57 5.00 9.51
N GLU A 49 12.87 6.10 10.17
CA GLU A 49 13.77 6.14 11.35
C GLU A 49 13.24 5.25 12.50
N LEU A 50 11.93 4.99 12.51
CA LEU A 50 11.26 4.07 13.44
C LEU A 50 11.07 2.66 12.85
N GLY A 51 11.72 2.33 11.74
CA GLY A 51 11.64 1.03 11.06
C GLY A 51 10.44 0.83 10.14
N VAL A 52 9.69 1.90 9.82
CA VAL A 52 8.55 1.80 8.89
C VAL A 52 9.05 1.80 7.45
N THR A 53 8.67 0.78 6.69
CA THR A 53 8.93 0.66 5.24
C THR A 53 7.63 0.43 4.48
N THR A 54 7.65 0.63 3.17
CA THR A 54 6.47 0.46 2.31
C THR A 54 6.68 -0.65 1.29
N PHE A 55 5.72 -1.57 1.24
CA PHE A 55 5.58 -2.55 0.16
C PHE A 55 4.55 -2.02 -0.83
N ASN A 56 4.91 -1.92 -2.10
CA ASN A 56 4.08 -1.29 -3.10
C ASN A 56 3.77 -2.25 -4.24
N VAL A 57 2.49 -2.41 -4.56
CA VAL A 57 1.99 -3.25 -5.65
C VAL A 57 1.16 -2.41 -6.60
N CYS A 58 1.39 -2.57 -7.90
CA CYS A 58 0.60 -1.94 -8.95
C CYS A 58 0.22 -2.98 -10.00
N ASN A 59 -1.06 -3.31 -10.11
CA ASN A 59 -1.58 -4.17 -11.15
C ASN A 59 -2.11 -3.35 -12.32
N ALA A 60 -1.96 -3.88 -13.53
CA ALA A 60 -2.50 -3.25 -14.74
C ALA A 60 -4.03 -3.41 -14.86
N ASP A 61 -4.56 -4.49 -14.30
CA ASP A 61 -5.94 -4.97 -14.46
C ASP A 61 -6.92 -4.53 -13.37
N ASP A 62 -6.54 -3.61 -12.49
CA ASP A 62 -7.34 -3.12 -11.36
C ASP A 62 -7.86 -4.24 -10.41
N ASP A 63 -7.34 -5.47 -10.53
CA ASP A 63 -7.68 -6.59 -9.66
C ASP A 63 -7.02 -6.43 -8.28
N GLN A 64 -7.81 -5.92 -7.35
CA GLN A 64 -7.39 -5.69 -5.97
C GLN A 64 -7.06 -6.99 -5.23
N TYR A 65 -7.76 -8.08 -5.55
CA TYR A 65 -7.53 -9.38 -4.93
C TYR A 65 -6.16 -9.93 -5.32
N ARG A 66 -5.84 -9.89 -6.62
CA ARG A 66 -4.53 -10.28 -7.15
C ARG A 66 -3.41 -9.38 -6.65
N ALA A 67 -3.67 -8.08 -6.48
CA ALA A 67 -2.69 -7.17 -5.87
C ALA A 67 -2.39 -7.59 -4.44
N PHE A 68 -3.40 -7.97 -3.67
CA PHE A 68 -3.24 -8.41 -2.29
C PHE A 68 -2.49 -9.75 -2.21
N GLU A 69 -2.80 -10.73 -3.07
CA GLU A 69 -2.02 -11.99 -3.18
C GLU A 69 -0.52 -11.72 -3.41
N ARG A 70 -0.20 -10.82 -4.35
CA ARG A 70 1.19 -10.45 -4.64
C ARG A 70 1.87 -9.80 -3.44
N LEU A 71 1.15 -8.91 -2.75
CA LEU A 71 1.64 -8.26 -1.53
C LEU A 71 1.95 -9.31 -0.45
N LEU A 72 1.02 -10.22 -0.15
CA LEU A 72 1.19 -11.27 0.85
C LEU A 72 2.42 -12.12 0.56
N ASN A 73 2.60 -12.56 -0.69
CA ASN A 73 3.77 -13.33 -1.10
C ASN A 73 5.09 -12.58 -0.87
N ARG A 74 5.10 -11.25 -1.03
CA ARG A 74 6.31 -10.46 -0.81
C ARG A 74 6.58 -10.23 0.67
N VAL A 75 5.55 -9.94 1.44
CA VAL A 75 5.65 -9.82 2.89
C VAL A 75 6.17 -11.12 3.49
N ASP A 76 5.56 -12.25 3.16
CA ASP A 76 5.96 -13.58 3.65
C ASP A 76 7.43 -13.87 3.38
N ARG A 77 7.88 -13.70 2.13
CA ARG A 77 9.29 -13.89 1.75
C ARG A 77 10.25 -12.95 2.45
N THR A 78 9.86 -11.68 2.64
CA THR A 78 10.69 -10.72 3.35
C THR A 78 10.79 -11.10 4.83
N MET A 79 9.70 -11.55 5.44
CA MET A 79 9.71 -12.02 6.83
C MET A 79 10.54 -13.29 6.98
N LEU A 80 10.47 -14.21 6.02
CA LEU A 80 11.34 -15.39 6.01
C LEU A 80 12.82 -15.00 5.97
N ALA A 81 13.20 -14.08 5.08
CA ALA A 81 14.58 -13.60 4.99
C ALA A 81 15.07 -12.88 6.25
N ARG A 82 14.16 -12.17 6.92
CA ARG A 82 14.43 -11.46 8.19
C ARG A 82 14.30 -12.36 9.43
N LYS A 83 13.97 -13.64 9.26
CA LYS A 83 13.69 -14.59 10.36
C LYS A 83 12.64 -14.05 11.34
N SER A 84 11.63 -13.40 10.83
CA SER A 84 10.56 -12.74 11.58
C SER A 84 9.18 -13.17 11.08
N TYR A 85 8.13 -12.61 11.65
CA TYR A 85 6.74 -12.86 11.31
C TYR A 85 6.02 -11.56 11.03
N ALA A 86 4.91 -11.62 10.29
CA ALA A 86 4.01 -10.51 10.03
C ALA A 86 2.61 -10.79 10.58
N HIS A 87 2.00 -9.74 11.12
CA HIS A 87 0.58 -9.70 11.42
C HIS A 87 -0.08 -8.64 10.54
N LEU A 88 -1.26 -8.95 9.98
CA LEU A 88 -1.94 -8.09 9.02
C LEU A 88 -3.01 -7.25 9.71
N ILE A 89 -2.96 -5.94 9.50
CA ILE A 89 -4.02 -5.01 9.90
C ILE A 89 -4.54 -4.36 8.62
N CYS A 90 -5.78 -4.68 8.26
CA CYS A 90 -6.42 -4.24 7.03
C CYS A 90 -7.51 -3.19 7.30
N ASP A 91 -7.83 -2.40 6.29
CA ASP A 91 -9.03 -1.57 6.30
C ASP A 91 -10.28 -2.43 6.19
N GLN A 92 -11.37 -1.99 6.82
CA GLN A 92 -12.67 -2.67 6.77
C GLN A 92 -13.27 -2.67 5.36
N GLY A 93 -14.25 -3.57 5.16
CA GLY A 93 -15.09 -3.65 3.97
C GLY A 93 -14.84 -4.86 3.07
N LYS A 94 -13.83 -5.71 3.39
CA LYS A 94 -13.55 -6.97 2.66
C LYS A 94 -13.10 -8.11 3.58
N GLU A 95 -13.60 -8.13 4.81
CA GLU A 95 -13.16 -9.01 5.88
C GLU A 95 -13.17 -10.48 5.47
N ASP A 96 -14.33 -10.97 5.03
CA ASP A 96 -14.50 -12.36 4.60
C ASP A 96 -13.61 -12.73 3.42
N GLN A 97 -13.48 -11.83 2.45
CA GLN A 97 -12.71 -12.09 1.24
C GLN A 97 -11.22 -12.22 1.55
N TYR A 98 -10.67 -11.31 2.35
CA TYR A 98 -9.26 -11.30 2.69
C TYR A 98 -8.90 -12.41 3.68
N THR A 99 -9.78 -12.70 4.64
CA THR A 99 -9.59 -13.83 5.57
C THR A 99 -9.58 -15.17 4.81
N LYS A 100 -10.56 -15.39 3.92
CA LYS A 100 -10.59 -16.60 3.08
C LYS A 100 -9.36 -16.71 2.19
N LEU A 101 -8.88 -15.60 1.63
CA LEU A 101 -7.67 -15.57 0.81
C LEU A 101 -6.43 -15.98 1.61
N VAL A 102 -6.19 -15.37 2.77
CA VAL A 102 -5.03 -15.69 3.61
C VAL A 102 -5.06 -17.15 4.06
N ARG A 103 -6.21 -17.64 4.50
CA ARG A 103 -6.37 -19.06 4.89
C ARG A 103 -6.10 -20.00 3.73
N ARG A 104 -6.63 -19.69 2.52
CA ARG A 104 -6.36 -20.47 1.32
C ARG A 104 -4.86 -20.50 1.01
N MET A 105 -4.19 -19.33 1.02
CA MET A 105 -2.78 -19.22 0.69
C MET A 105 -1.84 -19.90 1.70
N ARG A 106 -2.29 -20.16 2.91
CA ARG A 106 -1.55 -20.97 3.89
C ARG A 106 -1.52 -22.47 3.54
N VAL A 107 -2.40 -22.91 2.65
CA VAL A 107 -2.47 -24.33 2.22
C VAL A 107 -2.17 -24.43 0.73
N HIS A 108 -2.81 -23.60 -0.07
CA HIS A 108 -2.74 -23.60 -1.52
C HIS A 108 -2.34 -22.22 -2.05
N ASN A 109 -1.06 -22.07 -2.35
CA ASN A 109 -0.48 -20.84 -2.90
C ASN A 109 0.40 -21.18 -4.11
N HIS A 110 -0.24 -21.37 -5.27
CA HIS A 110 0.43 -21.75 -6.49
C HIS A 110 1.11 -20.55 -7.15
N ILE A 111 2.42 -20.52 -7.09
CA ILE A 111 3.24 -19.45 -7.67
C ILE A 111 3.79 -19.91 -9.02
N PRO A 112 3.52 -19.17 -10.12
CA PRO A 112 4.08 -19.49 -11.42
C PRO A 112 5.60 -19.29 -11.43
N SER A 113 6.30 -20.10 -12.21
CA SER A 113 7.73 -19.92 -12.42
C SER A 113 8.00 -18.64 -13.21
N ARG A 114 8.99 -17.87 -12.75
CA ARG A 114 9.47 -16.69 -13.48
C ARG A 114 10.18 -17.03 -14.78
N PHE A 115 10.69 -18.25 -14.90
CA PHE A 115 11.47 -18.74 -16.05
C PHE A 115 10.70 -19.73 -16.92
N GLY A 116 9.36 -19.79 -16.76
CA GLY A 116 8.48 -20.70 -17.47
C GLY A 116 8.21 -22.00 -16.70
N THR A 117 9.27 -22.66 -16.22
CA THR A 117 9.17 -23.88 -15.40
C THR A 117 10.00 -23.79 -14.13
N TRP A 118 9.60 -24.54 -13.12
CA TRP A 118 10.39 -24.80 -11.93
C TRP A 118 11.41 -25.92 -12.19
N THR A 119 12.35 -26.12 -11.29
CA THR A 119 13.39 -27.18 -11.39
C THR A 119 12.83 -28.59 -11.53
N ASP A 120 11.60 -28.82 -11.09
CA ASP A 120 10.84 -30.07 -11.21
C ASP A 120 10.04 -30.16 -12.52
N GLY A 121 10.18 -29.20 -13.44
CA GLY A 121 9.46 -29.13 -14.72
C GLY A 121 8.03 -28.59 -14.64
N SER A 122 7.51 -28.30 -13.44
CA SER A 122 6.16 -27.74 -13.28
C SER A 122 6.09 -26.25 -13.65
N SER A 123 4.96 -25.80 -14.21
CA SER A 123 4.73 -24.38 -14.50
C SER A 123 4.42 -23.56 -13.24
N THR A 124 3.87 -24.21 -12.21
CA THR A 124 3.54 -23.60 -10.91
C THR A 124 4.02 -24.47 -9.77
N LYS A 125 4.36 -23.86 -8.65
CA LYS A 125 4.73 -24.56 -7.41
C LYS A 125 3.87 -24.07 -6.26
N ASN A 126 3.37 -24.99 -5.43
CA ASN A 126 2.68 -24.62 -4.20
C ASN A 126 3.71 -24.16 -3.16
N ILE A 127 3.65 -22.90 -2.76
CA ILE A 127 4.52 -22.28 -1.76
C ILE A 127 3.62 -21.60 -0.73
N PRO A 128 3.15 -22.34 0.30
CA PRO A 128 2.28 -21.80 1.34
C PRO A 128 2.88 -20.59 2.06
N LEU A 129 2.02 -19.71 2.59
CA LEU A 129 2.45 -18.64 3.48
C LEU A 129 2.80 -19.22 4.85
N GLU A 130 4.03 -18.96 5.32
CA GLU A 130 4.57 -19.51 6.58
C GLU A 130 4.85 -18.43 7.62
N ARG A 131 5.01 -17.18 7.20
CA ARG A 131 5.43 -16.06 8.05
C ARG A 131 4.35 -15.05 8.36
N ILE A 132 3.16 -15.23 7.82
CA ILE A 132 1.99 -14.43 8.16
C ILE A 132 1.20 -15.21 9.22
N ILE A 133 1.23 -14.68 10.44
CA ILE A 133 0.54 -15.29 11.60
C ILE A 133 -0.89 -14.78 11.70
N GLU A 134 -1.78 -15.64 12.20
CA GLU A 134 -3.19 -15.36 12.44
C GLU A 134 -3.97 -14.88 11.21
N ASP A 135 -5.26 -14.71 11.37
CA ASP A 135 -6.11 -14.08 10.37
C ASP A 135 -5.91 -12.56 10.39
N PRO A 136 -6.15 -11.87 9.27
CA PRO A 136 -6.09 -10.42 9.24
C PRO A 136 -7.03 -9.78 10.27
N GLN A 137 -6.56 -8.80 11.00
CA GLN A 137 -7.40 -7.92 11.79
C GLN A 137 -7.90 -6.76 10.92
N PHE A 138 -9.13 -6.33 11.17
CA PHE A 138 -9.76 -5.24 10.41
C PHE A 138 -10.04 -4.07 11.33
N LYS A 139 -9.67 -2.88 10.87
CA LYS A 139 -9.91 -1.62 11.58
C LYS A 139 -10.55 -0.60 10.67
N GLU A 140 -11.44 0.20 11.24
CA GLU A 140 -11.96 1.39 10.57
C GLU A 140 -10.81 2.37 10.30
N SER A 141 -10.70 2.86 9.06
CA SER A 141 -9.60 3.73 8.63
C SER A 141 -9.45 4.99 9.49
N HIS A 142 -10.57 5.58 9.97
CA HIS A 142 -10.52 6.75 10.83
C HIS A 142 -9.88 6.50 12.21
N LYS A 143 -9.77 5.24 12.64
CA LYS A 143 -9.13 4.80 13.90
C LYS A 143 -7.65 4.43 13.72
N SER A 144 -7.10 4.52 12.51
CA SER A 144 -5.73 4.11 12.23
C SER A 144 -5.03 5.04 11.26
N TYR A 145 -4.07 5.80 11.77
CA TYR A 145 -3.23 6.66 10.92
C TYR A 145 -2.38 5.86 9.93
N PHE A 146 -1.95 4.64 10.28
CA PHE A 146 -1.20 3.79 9.36
C PHE A 146 -2.05 3.30 8.18
N ILE A 147 -3.33 2.98 8.39
CA ILE A 147 -4.25 2.63 7.29
C ILE A 147 -4.45 3.86 6.38
N GLN A 148 -4.67 5.05 6.95
CA GLN A 148 -4.79 6.28 6.17
C GLN A 148 -3.51 6.59 5.39
N LEU A 149 -2.33 6.37 5.99
CA LEU A 149 -1.04 6.57 5.34
C LEU A 149 -0.83 5.57 4.20
N ALA A 150 -1.24 4.32 4.39
CA ALA A 150 -1.22 3.31 3.33
C ALA A 150 -2.14 3.69 2.16
N ASP A 151 -3.36 4.19 2.42
CA ASP A 151 -4.27 4.71 1.38
C ASP A 151 -3.65 5.90 0.63
N PHE A 152 -3.01 6.83 1.33
CA PHE A 152 -2.28 7.95 0.71
C PHE A 152 -1.13 7.45 -0.18
N THR A 153 -0.36 6.49 0.30
CA THR A 153 0.77 5.93 -0.44
C THR A 153 0.29 5.18 -1.68
N ALA A 154 -0.70 4.32 -1.54
CA ALA A 154 -1.31 3.59 -2.66
C ALA A 154 -1.93 4.54 -3.70
N TYR A 155 -2.64 5.59 -3.25
CA TYR A 155 -3.21 6.57 -4.16
C TYR A 155 -2.12 7.41 -4.84
N GLY A 156 -1.02 7.71 -4.15
CA GLY A 156 0.14 8.39 -4.73
C GLY A 156 0.76 7.59 -5.86
N LEU A 157 0.99 6.31 -5.66
CA LEU A 157 1.48 5.39 -6.69
C LEU A 157 0.49 5.32 -7.87
N LEU A 158 -0.81 5.12 -7.60
CA LEU A 158 -1.83 5.12 -8.65
C LEU A 158 -1.81 6.41 -9.48
N ARG A 159 -1.60 7.57 -8.86
CA ARG A 159 -1.57 8.86 -9.57
C ARG A 159 -0.24 9.14 -10.26
N GLN A 160 0.83 8.50 -9.84
CA GLN A 160 2.08 8.48 -10.60
C GLN A 160 1.93 7.66 -11.88
N GLU A 161 1.36 6.47 -11.80
CA GLU A 161 1.15 5.56 -12.94
C GLU A 161 0.06 6.07 -13.90
N ARG A 162 -1.05 6.55 -13.35
CA ARG A 162 -2.25 7.00 -14.11
C ARG A 162 -2.66 8.42 -13.69
N PRO A 163 -1.91 9.44 -14.06
CA PRO A 163 -2.20 10.81 -13.67
C PRO A 163 -3.42 11.36 -14.42
N THR A 164 -4.31 12.04 -13.68
CA THR A 164 -5.41 12.81 -14.28
C THR A 164 -5.02 14.27 -14.51
N PRO A 165 -5.65 15.01 -15.43
CA PRO A 165 -5.34 16.43 -15.68
C PRO A 165 -5.35 17.28 -14.42
N ARG A 166 -6.35 17.05 -13.53
CA ARG A 166 -6.44 17.76 -12.26
C ARG A 166 -5.27 17.46 -11.33
N ILE A 167 -4.89 16.19 -11.21
CA ILE A 167 -3.77 15.77 -10.35
C ILE A 167 -2.45 16.33 -10.88
N LYS A 168 -2.26 16.39 -12.21
CA LYS A 168 -1.10 17.03 -12.86
C LYS A 168 -1.04 18.53 -12.54
N ARG A 169 -2.18 19.23 -12.60
CA ARG A 169 -2.27 20.67 -12.32
C ARG A 169 -1.71 21.06 -10.96
N TYR A 170 -1.93 20.24 -9.92
CA TYR A 170 -1.45 20.50 -8.56
C TYR A 170 -0.19 19.73 -8.20
N GLY A 171 0.46 19.03 -9.14
CA GLY A 171 1.70 18.31 -8.91
C GLY A 171 1.60 17.03 -8.07
N SER A 172 0.40 16.62 -7.65
CA SER A 172 0.20 15.48 -6.74
C SER A 172 0.61 14.13 -7.35
N HIS A 173 0.74 14.02 -8.67
CA HIS A 173 1.27 12.83 -9.36
C HIS A 173 2.75 12.58 -9.09
N LYS A 174 3.48 13.58 -8.58
CA LYS A 174 4.91 13.46 -8.22
C LYS A 174 5.12 13.10 -6.75
N SER A 175 4.04 12.99 -5.95
CA SER A 175 4.17 12.83 -4.50
C SER A 175 4.77 11.49 -4.11
N PHE A 176 4.44 10.39 -4.81
CA PHE A 176 5.02 9.08 -4.53
C PHE A 176 6.54 9.05 -4.77
N ALA A 177 7.03 9.75 -5.80
CA ALA A 177 8.46 9.88 -6.08
C ALA A 177 9.26 10.65 -4.99
N ALA A 178 8.58 11.25 -4.02
CA ALA A 178 9.22 11.87 -2.86
C ALA A 178 9.59 10.86 -1.75
N LEU A 179 9.18 9.60 -1.86
CA LEU A 179 9.63 8.53 -0.97
C LEU A 179 11.12 8.26 -1.21
N LYS A 180 11.87 8.19 -0.11
CA LYS A 180 13.30 7.86 -0.15
C LYS A 180 13.51 6.36 -0.38
N PRO A 181 14.65 5.95 -0.97
CA PRO A 181 14.96 4.52 -1.17
C PRO A 181 14.86 3.69 0.12
N ASP A 182 15.30 4.22 1.24
CA ASP A 182 15.27 3.53 2.55
C ASP A 182 13.84 3.26 3.06
N THR A 183 12.88 4.09 2.61
CA THR A 183 11.47 3.94 2.96
C THR A 183 10.79 2.87 2.10
N LEU A 184 11.38 2.53 0.95
CA LEU A 184 10.84 1.58 -0.02
C LEU A 184 11.44 0.19 0.20
N GLU A 185 10.61 -0.86 0.17
CA GLU A 185 11.12 -2.24 0.19
C GLU A 185 11.61 -2.64 -1.21
N LEU A 186 12.78 -2.10 -1.61
CA LEU A 186 13.34 -2.25 -2.95
C LEU A 186 13.63 -3.71 -3.34
N VAL A 187 13.87 -4.57 -2.35
CA VAL A 187 14.13 -6.00 -2.56
C VAL A 187 12.94 -6.71 -3.22
N CYS A 188 11.73 -6.16 -3.08
CA CYS A 188 10.52 -6.71 -3.67
C CYS A 188 10.55 -6.76 -5.19
N ASN A 189 11.16 -5.76 -5.83
CA ASN A 189 11.38 -5.77 -7.27
C ASN A 189 12.67 -4.99 -7.62
N ARG A 190 13.80 -5.69 -7.67
CA ARG A 190 15.12 -5.10 -7.96
C ARG A 190 15.25 -4.49 -9.37
N LYS A 191 14.29 -4.74 -10.27
CA LYS A 191 14.25 -4.15 -11.60
C LYS A 191 13.47 -2.84 -11.66
N ASP A 192 12.75 -2.51 -10.59
CA ASP A 192 11.99 -1.28 -10.47
C ASP A 192 12.70 -0.35 -9.48
N ALA A 193 12.98 0.88 -9.89
CA ALA A 193 13.72 1.86 -9.07
C ALA A 193 13.01 2.21 -7.75
N GLN A 194 11.71 1.96 -7.66
CA GLN A 194 10.89 2.20 -6.45
C GLN A 194 10.43 0.88 -5.80
N GLY A 195 10.95 -0.28 -6.24
CA GLY A 195 10.60 -1.60 -5.70
C GLY A 195 9.15 -2.02 -5.94
N VAL A 196 8.43 -1.37 -6.87
CA VAL A 196 7.02 -1.65 -7.12
C VAL A 196 6.84 -3.03 -7.74
N ILE A 197 6.00 -3.84 -7.15
CA ILE A 197 5.60 -5.17 -7.64
C ILE A 197 4.55 -4.97 -8.74
N ARG A 198 4.85 -5.41 -9.95
CA ARG A 198 3.96 -5.31 -11.12
C ARG A 198 3.51 -6.68 -11.60
#